data_d1bdfe6d49b5599d4c3960e7babbf586
#
_entry.id   d1bdfe6d49b5599d4c3960e7babbf586
#
_cell.length_a   1.000
_cell.length_b   1.000
_cell.length_c   1.000
_cell.angle_alpha   90.00
_cell.angle_beta   90.00
_cell.angle_gamma   90.00
#
_symmetry.space_group_name_H-M   'P 1'
#
loop_
_entity.id
_entity.type
_entity.pdbx_description
1 polymer ?
#
loop_
_entity_poly.entity_id
_entity_poly.type
_entity_poly.pdbx_seq_one_letter_code
_entity_poly.pdbx_strand_id
1 'polypeptide(L)'
;MKKDKGFTLIELVVVIAILGVLAAVALPRFMNATKDAHRSAVAGTAGALGSAVALVHAQWELNRAKGVTTPETNVQGFGEGNVDVNASGWPVNTEGTALHCTNVWLNVLQGSVPTIGGSDPDYVASKNSGNTVCTYTYQRDGGDDAITYDTTTGQVAFTFN
;
A
#
# COMPACT_ATOMS: atom_id res chain seq x y z
N MET A 1 38.34 -32.50 -39.09
CA MET A 1 37.59 -32.85 -37.89
C MET A 1 38.00 -31.88 -36.78
N LYS A 2 37.09 -31.00 -36.31
CA LYS A 2 37.33 -30.15 -35.12
C LYS A 2 37.30 -31.06 -33.91
N LYS A 3 38.36 -31.06 -33.09
CA LYS A 3 38.37 -31.71 -31.77
C LYS A 3 37.60 -30.84 -30.82
N ASP A 4 36.44 -31.27 -30.36
CA ASP A 4 35.72 -30.64 -29.27
C ASP A 4 36.52 -30.83 -27.97
N LYS A 5 36.96 -29.73 -27.36
CA LYS A 5 37.64 -29.73 -26.05
C LYS A 5 36.56 -29.81 -24.99
N GLY A 6 36.46 -30.91 -24.30
CA GLY A 6 35.60 -31.06 -23.13
C GLY A 6 36.16 -30.32 -21.91
N PHE A 7 35.28 -29.92 -21.00
CA PHE A 7 35.65 -29.33 -19.71
C PHE A 7 36.36 -30.33 -18.81
N THR A 8 37.37 -29.90 -18.09
CA THR A 8 38.00 -30.71 -17.06
C THR A 8 37.21 -30.69 -15.78
N LEU A 9 37.28 -31.76 -15.01
CA LEU A 9 36.59 -31.85 -13.70
C LEU A 9 37.08 -30.77 -12.71
N ILE A 10 38.35 -30.38 -12.78
CA ILE A 10 38.91 -29.34 -11.93
C ILE A 10 38.40 -27.95 -12.27
N GLU A 11 38.16 -27.63 -13.56
CA GLU A 11 37.55 -26.38 -13.98
C GLU A 11 36.14 -26.24 -13.42
N LEU A 12 35.36 -27.32 -13.42
CA LEU A 12 34.01 -27.32 -12.88
C LEU A 12 34.05 -27.14 -11.35
N VAL A 13 34.90 -27.86 -10.62
CA VAL A 13 35.01 -27.80 -9.15
C VAL A 13 35.45 -26.41 -8.71
N VAL A 14 36.41 -25.79 -9.38
CA VAL A 14 36.88 -24.43 -9.03
C VAL A 14 35.77 -23.41 -9.23
N VAL A 15 34.99 -23.50 -10.31
CA VAL A 15 33.88 -22.59 -10.58
C VAL A 15 32.81 -22.69 -9.49
N ILE A 16 32.37 -23.90 -9.14
CA ILE A 16 31.35 -24.07 -8.08
C ILE A 16 31.86 -23.62 -6.70
N ALA A 17 33.14 -23.80 -6.40
CA ALA A 17 33.74 -23.32 -5.17
C ALA A 17 33.72 -21.77 -5.08
N ILE A 18 34.11 -21.09 -6.18
CA ILE A 18 34.06 -19.62 -6.24
C ILE A 18 32.61 -19.11 -6.15
N LEU A 19 31.69 -19.74 -6.89
CA LEU A 19 30.27 -19.38 -6.82
C LEU A 19 29.69 -19.57 -5.42
N GLY A 20 30.09 -20.63 -4.71
CA GLY A 20 29.69 -20.88 -3.33
C GLY A 20 30.12 -19.75 -2.36
N VAL A 21 31.37 -19.30 -2.47
CA VAL A 21 31.89 -18.19 -1.65
C VAL A 21 31.18 -16.88 -1.98
N LEU A 22 30.95 -16.59 -3.27
CA LEU A 22 30.23 -15.38 -3.69
C LEU A 22 28.77 -15.41 -3.22
N ALA A 23 28.09 -16.55 -3.35
CA ALA A 23 26.72 -16.73 -2.89
C ALA A 23 26.57 -16.51 -1.38
N ALA A 24 27.51 -17.00 -0.57
CA ALA A 24 27.50 -16.84 0.88
C ALA A 24 27.51 -15.35 1.33
N VAL A 25 28.16 -14.48 0.56
CA VAL A 25 28.22 -13.03 0.84
C VAL A 25 27.04 -12.27 0.22
N ALA A 26 26.58 -12.71 -0.96
CA ALA A 26 25.53 -12.02 -1.70
C ALA A 26 24.15 -12.23 -1.07
N LEU A 27 23.82 -13.45 -0.63
CA LEU A 27 22.48 -13.81 -0.15
C LEU A 27 21.98 -12.93 1.01
N PRO A 28 22.73 -12.66 2.09
CA PRO A 28 22.28 -11.78 3.17
C PRO A 28 22.02 -10.35 2.70
N ARG A 29 22.82 -9.84 1.75
CA ARG A 29 22.65 -8.49 1.20
C ARG A 29 21.37 -8.37 0.36
N PHE A 30 21.05 -9.39 -0.43
CA PHE A 30 19.80 -9.42 -1.21
C PHE A 30 18.57 -9.49 -0.30
N MET A 31 18.59 -10.26 0.76
CA MET A 31 17.47 -10.34 1.70
C MET A 31 17.20 -8.98 2.37
N ASN A 32 18.24 -8.25 2.80
CA ASN A 32 18.08 -6.92 3.35
C ASN A 32 17.54 -5.91 2.32
N ALA A 33 18.07 -5.92 1.10
CA ALA A 33 17.60 -5.04 0.03
C ALA A 33 16.11 -5.28 -0.33
N THR A 34 15.66 -6.54 -0.29
CA THR A 34 14.25 -6.89 -0.51
C THR A 34 13.37 -6.34 0.60
N LYS A 35 13.78 -6.48 1.86
CA LYS A 35 13.05 -5.91 3.01
C LYS A 35 12.95 -4.38 2.92
N ASP A 36 14.03 -3.71 2.58
CA ASP A 36 14.04 -2.25 2.40
C ASP A 36 13.15 -1.80 1.24
N ALA A 37 13.07 -2.59 0.17
CA ALA A 37 12.18 -2.33 -0.96
C ALA A 37 10.69 -2.43 -0.55
N HIS A 38 10.30 -3.46 0.22
CA HIS A 38 8.95 -3.60 0.74
C HIS A 38 8.57 -2.43 1.66
N ARG A 39 9.45 -2.05 2.58
CA ARG A 39 9.25 -0.90 3.47
C ARG A 39 9.08 0.40 2.70
N SER A 40 9.88 0.61 1.66
CA SER A 40 9.77 1.78 0.80
C SER A 40 8.45 1.82 0.04
N ALA A 41 7.96 0.67 -0.43
CA ALA A 41 6.66 0.55 -1.09
C ALA A 41 5.51 0.88 -0.12
N VAL A 42 5.53 0.34 1.11
CA VAL A 42 4.52 0.63 2.14
C VAL A 42 4.54 2.10 2.52
N ALA A 43 5.72 2.70 2.76
CA ALA A 43 5.86 4.12 3.07
C ALA A 43 5.35 5.02 1.94
N GLY A 44 5.67 4.67 0.68
CA GLY A 44 5.18 5.39 -0.50
C GLY A 44 3.67 5.33 -0.63
N THR A 45 3.08 4.15 -0.42
CA THR A 45 1.62 3.96 -0.45
C THR A 45 0.92 4.72 0.68
N ALA A 46 1.49 4.71 1.89
CA ALA A 46 0.98 5.49 3.02
C ALA A 46 1.02 6.99 2.73
N GLY A 47 2.10 7.49 2.14
CA GLY A 47 2.21 8.88 1.71
C GLY A 47 1.18 9.26 0.64
N ALA A 48 0.94 8.37 -0.33
CA ALA A 48 -0.08 8.56 -1.35
C ALA A 48 -1.49 8.61 -0.74
N LEU A 49 -1.81 7.67 0.18
CA LEU A 49 -3.10 7.65 0.88
C LEU A 49 -3.29 8.91 1.72
N GLY A 50 -2.28 9.32 2.49
CA GLY A 50 -2.35 10.54 3.31
C GLY A 50 -2.60 11.79 2.47
N SER A 51 -1.91 11.92 1.33
CA SER A 51 -2.11 13.02 0.39
C SER A 51 -3.52 13.01 -0.21
N ALA A 52 -4.00 11.84 -0.60
CA ALA A 52 -5.33 11.67 -1.19
C ALA A 52 -6.44 11.98 -0.18
N VAL A 53 -6.33 11.50 1.07
CA VAL A 53 -7.24 11.83 2.19
C VAL A 53 -7.30 13.34 2.42
N ALA A 54 -6.16 14.01 2.43
CA ALA A 54 -6.09 15.47 2.62
C ALA A 54 -6.76 16.22 1.46
N LEU A 55 -6.63 15.73 0.22
CA LEU A 55 -7.30 16.33 -0.94
C LEU A 55 -8.82 16.16 -0.89
N VAL A 56 -9.32 14.98 -0.47
CA VAL A 56 -10.78 14.78 -0.24
C VAL A 56 -11.29 15.77 0.79
N HIS A 57 -10.59 15.92 1.90
CA HIS A 57 -10.96 16.86 2.95
C HIS A 57 -10.98 18.31 2.45
N ALA A 58 -9.98 18.72 1.69
CA ALA A 58 -9.92 20.05 1.09
C ALA A 58 -11.09 20.30 0.11
N GLN A 59 -11.50 19.30 -0.67
CA GLN A 59 -12.65 19.39 -1.56
C GLN A 59 -13.96 19.49 -0.78
N TRP A 60 -14.10 18.75 0.33
CA TRP A 60 -15.24 18.87 1.22
C TRP A 60 -15.34 20.29 1.83
N GLU A 61 -14.23 20.86 2.32
CA GLU A 61 -14.21 22.24 2.83
C GLU A 61 -14.65 23.24 1.72
N LEU A 62 -14.20 23.04 0.50
CA LEU A 62 -14.61 23.87 -0.64
C LEU A 62 -16.11 23.75 -0.93
N ASN A 63 -16.68 22.54 -0.84
CA ASN A 63 -18.11 22.32 -1.02
C ASN A 63 -18.92 23.03 0.07
N ARG A 64 -18.47 22.99 1.33
CA ARG A 64 -19.06 23.75 2.44
C ARG A 64 -19.01 25.26 2.18
N ALA A 65 -17.87 25.77 1.78
CA ALA A 65 -17.68 27.19 1.46
C ALA A 65 -18.55 27.67 0.31
N LYS A 66 -18.87 26.79 -0.65
CA LYS A 66 -19.79 27.05 -1.75
C LYS A 66 -21.27 26.90 -1.38
N GLY A 67 -21.59 26.49 -0.16
CA GLY A 67 -22.97 26.29 0.29
C GLY A 67 -23.66 25.06 -0.31
N VAL A 68 -22.90 24.01 -0.63
CA VAL A 68 -23.47 22.73 -1.07
C VAL A 68 -24.32 22.16 0.05
N THR A 69 -25.55 21.73 -0.24
CA THR A 69 -26.54 21.31 0.76
C THR A 69 -26.10 20.05 1.52
N THR A 70 -25.40 19.13 0.85
CA THR A 70 -24.90 17.87 1.42
C THR A 70 -23.41 17.73 1.10
N PRO A 71 -22.52 18.53 1.71
CA PRO A 71 -21.11 18.51 1.38
C PRO A 71 -20.40 17.22 1.77
N GLU A 72 -21.01 16.40 2.64
CA GLU A 72 -20.51 15.11 3.12
C GLU A 72 -20.71 13.97 2.11
N THR A 73 -21.56 14.15 1.10
CA THR A 73 -21.90 13.09 0.15
C THR A 73 -21.39 13.40 -1.26
N ASN A 74 -20.91 12.36 -1.93
CA ASN A 74 -20.50 12.43 -3.32
C ASN A 74 -19.45 13.53 -3.58
N VAL A 75 -18.39 13.54 -2.80
CA VAL A 75 -17.27 14.48 -2.98
C VAL A 75 -16.62 14.23 -4.33
N GLN A 76 -16.70 15.22 -5.20
CA GLN A 76 -16.28 15.14 -6.60
C GLN A 76 -14.76 15.12 -6.75
N GLY A 77 -14.29 14.44 -7.82
CA GLY A 77 -12.87 14.37 -8.15
C GLY A 77 -12.13 13.13 -7.58
N PHE A 78 -12.86 12.26 -6.88
CA PHE A 78 -12.32 11.03 -6.32
C PHE A 78 -13.22 9.84 -6.66
N GLY A 79 -12.62 8.68 -6.98
CA GLY A 79 -13.36 7.54 -7.48
C GLY A 79 -14.21 7.92 -8.70
N GLU A 80 -15.47 7.55 -8.68
CA GLU A 80 -16.47 7.95 -9.66
C GLU A 80 -17.26 9.20 -9.23
N GLY A 81 -16.71 10.01 -8.34
CA GLY A 81 -17.38 11.18 -7.77
C GLY A 81 -18.41 10.84 -6.70
N ASN A 82 -18.22 9.71 -6.03
CA ASN A 82 -19.14 9.14 -5.06
C ASN A 82 -18.50 8.91 -3.67
N VAL A 83 -17.37 9.54 -3.39
CA VAL A 83 -16.73 9.42 -2.08
C VAL A 83 -17.53 10.19 -1.03
N ASP A 84 -17.94 9.49 0.02
CA ASP A 84 -18.61 10.08 1.18
C ASP A 84 -17.63 10.30 2.33
N VAL A 85 -17.83 11.38 3.05
CA VAL A 85 -17.01 11.76 4.20
C VAL A 85 -17.85 11.80 5.47
N ASN A 86 -17.20 11.71 6.63
CA ASN A 86 -17.86 11.93 7.91
C ASN A 86 -18.12 13.43 8.18
N ALA A 87 -18.75 13.75 9.30
CA ALA A 87 -19.06 15.12 9.68
C ALA A 87 -17.83 16.04 9.85
N SER A 88 -16.63 15.45 9.99
CA SER A 88 -15.35 16.16 10.02
C SER A 88 -14.67 16.24 8.66
N GLY A 89 -15.30 15.75 7.60
CA GLY A 89 -14.80 15.80 6.23
C GLY A 89 -13.76 14.73 5.86
N TRP A 90 -13.61 13.68 6.65
CA TRP A 90 -12.68 12.60 6.37
C TRP A 90 -13.36 11.44 5.62
N PRO A 91 -12.78 10.91 4.56
CA PRO A 91 -13.40 9.88 3.74
C PRO A 91 -13.70 8.60 4.53
N VAL A 92 -14.89 8.05 4.36
CA VAL A 92 -15.33 6.84 5.07
C VAL A 92 -15.88 5.76 4.15
N ASN A 93 -16.52 6.13 3.02
CA ASN A 93 -17.21 5.17 2.15
C ASN A 93 -17.44 5.78 0.75
N THR A 94 -18.22 5.06 -0.04
CA THR A 94 -18.82 5.51 -1.31
C THR A 94 -20.35 5.50 -1.27
N GLU A 95 -20.94 4.94 -0.21
CA GLU A 95 -22.39 4.92 0.03
C GLU A 95 -22.66 5.00 1.53
N GLY A 96 -22.93 6.21 2.02
CA GLY A 96 -23.26 6.49 3.40
C GLY A 96 -22.06 6.70 4.34
N THR A 97 -22.36 6.93 5.62
CA THR A 97 -21.38 7.38 6.61
C THR A 97 -20.71 6.25 7.40
N ALA A 98 -21.07 5.00 7.14
CA ALA A 98 -20.43 3.84 7.79
C ALA A 98 -19.05 3.59 7.19
N LEU A 99 -18.02 3.44 8.05
CA LEU A 99 -16.65 3.19 7.58
C LEU A 99 -16.53 1.88 6.79
N HIS A 100 -16.04 1.98 5.56
CA HIS A 100 -15.74 0.86 4.67
C HIS A 100 -14.32 0.98 4.09
N CYS A 101 -13.36 0.36 4.74
CA CYS A 101 -11.93 0.54 4.47
C CYS A 101 -11.51 0.21 3.02
N THR A 102 -12.10 -0.84 2.43
CA THR A 102 -11.83 -1.19 1.03
C THR A 102 -12.33 -0.11 0.07
N ASN A 103 -13.52 0.48 0.33
CA ASN A 103 -14.06 1.55 -0.50
C ASN A 103 -13.21 2.82 -0.39
N VAL A 104 -12.75 3.17 0.81
CA VAL A 104 -11.81 4.28 1.00
C VAL A 104 -10.55 4.04 0.15
N TRP A 105 -9.94 2.86 0.24
CA TRP A 105 -8.74 2.54 -0.52
C TRP A 105 -8.93 2.66 -2.03
N LEU A 106 -9.97 2.03 -2.56
CA LEU A 106 -10.21 1.96 -4.01
C LEU A 106 -10.64 3.29 -4.64
N ASN A 107 -11.29 4.18 -3.87
CA ASN A 107 -11.89 5.38 -4.43
C ASN A 107 -11.15 6.67 -4.03
N VAL A 108 -10.35 6.65 -2.97
CA VAL A 108 -9.56 7.81 -2.55
C VAL A 108 -8.17 7.80 -3.20
N LEU A 109 -7.50 6.65 -3.26
CA LEU A 109 -6.25 6.50 -4.02
C LEU A 109 -6.51 6.62 -5.52
N GLN A 110 -5.59 7.27 -6.21
CA GLN A 110 -5.68 7.48 -7.66
C GLN A 110 -4.46 6.90 -8.38
N GLY A 111 -4.62 6.57 -9.66
CA GLY A 111 -3.57 5.99 -10.49
C GLY A 111 -3.45 4.48 -10.33
N SER A 112 -2.22 3.95 -10.31
CA SER A 112 -1.96 2.52 -10.09
C SER A 112 -2.10 2.19 -8.61
N VAL A 113 -3.31 1.85 -8.19
CA VAL A 113 -3.61 1.49 -6.80
C VAL A 113 -3.15 0.06 -6.54
N PRO A 114 -2.39 -0.22 -5.46
CA PRO A 114 -2.07 -1.59 -5.05
C PRO A 114 -3.34 -2.39 -4.78
N THR A 115 -3.32 -3.69 -5.11
CA THR A 115 -4.49 -4.55 -4.99
C THR A 115 -4.90 -4.75 -3.53
N ILE A 116 -6.22 -4.74 -3.28
CA ILE A 116 -6.81 -4.97 -1.97
C ILE A 116 -7.90 -6.01 -2.03
N GLY A 117 -7.83 -7.01 -1.18
CA GLY A 117 -8.77 -8.14 -1.21
C GLY A 117 -8.58 -9.06 -2.43
N GLY A 118 -9.30 -10.19 -2.46
CA GLY A 118 -9.16 -11.21 -3.50
C GLY A 118 -8.21 -12.34 -3.11
N SER A 119 -7.74 -13.12 -4.09
CA SER A 119 -6.97 -14.36 -3.86
C SER A 119 -5.48 -14.16 -3.59
N ASP A 120 -4.90 -13.03 -4.04
CA ASP A 120 -3.47 -12.70 -3.86
C ASP A 120 -3.28 -11.17 -3.82
N PRO A 121 -3.81 -10.49 -2.80
CA PRO A 121 -3.78 -9.04 -2.72
C PRO A 121 -2.42 -8.52 -2.23
N ASP A 122 -2.09 -7.26 -2.58
CA ASP A 122 -0.97 -6.57 -1.96
C ASP A 122 -1.30 -6.14 -0.52
N TYR A 123 -2.57 -5.82 -0.25
CA TYR A 123 -3.06 -5.40 1.07
C TYR A 123 -4.36 -6.10 1.44
N VAL A 124 -4.53 -6.34 2.74
CA VAL A 124 -5.80 -6.77 3.35
C VAL A 124 -6.30 -5.67 4.26
N ALA A 125 -7.57 -5.25 4.05
CA ALA A 125 -8.19 -4.24 4.87
C ALA A 125 -8.92 -4.84 6.07
N SER A 126 -8.76 -4.23 7.22
CA SER A 126 -9.55 -4.47 8.42
C SER A 126 -9.93 -3.15 9.08
N LYS A 127 -10.87 -3.19 10.02
CA LYS A 127 -11.24 -2.01 10.81
C LYS A 127 -11.27 -2.36 12.29
N ASN A 128 -11.03 -1.36 13.14
CA ASN A 128 -11.12 -1.51 14.59
C ASN A 128 -12.59 -1.70 15.05
N SER A 129 -12.78 -2.15 16.27
CA SER A 129 -14.11 -2.36 16.87
C SER A 129 -14.95 -1.07 16.98
N GLY A 130 -14.29 0.08 17.05
CA GLY A 130 -14.93 1.41 17.09
C GLY A 130 -15.36 1.92 15.71
N ASN A 131 -15.06 1.23 14.62
CA ASN A 131 -15.29 1.67 13.24
C ASN A 131 -14.75 3.08 12.93
N THR A 132 -13.58 3.40 13.46
CA THR A 132 -12.92 4.70 13.28
C THR A 132 -11.56 4.60 12.63
N VAL A 133 -10.95 3.43 12.64
CA VAL A 133 -9.60 3.21 12.08
C VAL A 133 -9.62 2.07 11.08
N CYS A 134 -9.10 2.33 9.89
CA CYS A 134 -8.76 1.30 8.92
C CYS A 134 -7.31 0.86 9.10
N THR A 135 -7.07 -0.44 9.03
CA THR A 135 -5.74 -1.03 8.97
C THR A 135 -5.60 -1.79 7.65
N TYR A 136 -4.58 -1.46 6.88
CA TYR A 136 -4.23 -2.09 5.62
C TYR A 136 -2.93 -2.86 5.82
N THR A 137 -3.02 -4.17 5.99
CA THR A 137 -1.88 -5.06 6.24
C THR A 137 -1.26 -5.49 4.91
N TYR A 138 0.03 -5.21 4.73
CA TYR A 138 0.79 -5.57 3.55
C TYR A 138 1.06 -7.08 3.53
N GLN A 139 0.93 -7.73 2.37
CA GLN A 139 0.96 -9.20 2.28
C GLN A 139 2.23 -9.75 1.63
N ARG A 140 3.05 -8.91 0.97
CA ARG A 140 4.21 -9.37 0.21
C ARG A 140 5.47 -9.59 1.05
N ASP A 141 5.44 -9.22 2.32
CA ASP A 141 6.54 -9.35 3.29
C ASP A 141 6.27 -10.34 4.42
N GLY A 142 5.15 -11.06 4.36
CA GLY A 142 4.68 -11.96 5.42
C GLY A 142 3.53 -11.41 6.27
N GLY A 143 3.07 -10.17 5.98
CA GLY A 143 1.90 -9.58 6.62
C GLY A 143 2.18 -8.84 7.93
N ASP A 144 3.41 -8.37 8.12
CA ASP A 144 3.83 -7.67 9.35
C ASP A 144 3.73 -6.14 9.21
N ASP A 145 4.02 -5.61 8.02
CA ASP A 145 3.96 -4.17 7.76
C ASP A 145 2.51 -3.72 7.51
N ALA A 146 2.12 -2.58 8.06
CA ALA A 146 0.75 -2.08 7.94
C ALA A 146 0.66 -0.56 7.80
N ILE A 147 -0.38 -0.10 7.10
CA ILE A 147 -0.80 1.30 7.02
C ILE A 147 -2.08 1.45 7.84
N THR A 148 -2.16 2.46 8.67
CA THR A 148 -3.37 2.80 9.44
C THR A 148 -3.91 4.16 8.99
N TYR A 149 -5.23 4.26 8.90
CA TYR A 149 -5.94 5.50 8.61
C TYR A 149 -7.01 5.73 9.67
N ASP A 150 -6.89 6.83 10.40
CA ASP A 150 -7.85 7.25 11.43
C ASP A 150 -8.83 8.27 10.86
N THR A 151 -10.10 7.91 10.79
CA THR A 151 -11.16 8.77 10.26
C THR A 151 -11.58 9.88 11.20
N THR A 152 -11.12 9.88 12.45
CA THR A 152 -11.41 10.97 13.40
C THR A 152 -10.48 12.16 13.22
N THR A 153 -9.26 11.90 12.77
CA THR A 153 -8.20 12.90 12.62
C THR A 153 -7.74 13.11 11.18
N GLY A 154 -8.08 12.16 10.28
CA GLY A 154 -7.54 12.09 8.92
C GLY A 154 -6.09 11.61 8.85
N GLN A 155 -5.51 11.19 9.97
CA GLN A 155 -4.11 10.79 10.03
C GLN A 155 -3.90 9.44 9.36
N VAL A 156 -2.87 9.38 8.49
CA VAL A 156 -2.33 8.14 7.94
C VAL A 156 -0.96 7.91 8.54
N ALA A 157 -0.75 6.73 9.08
CA ALA A 157 0.53 6.29 9.64
C ALA A 157 0.88 4.90 9.08
N PHE A 158 2.13 4.49 9.21
CA PHE A 158 2.58 3.14 8.86
C PHE A 158 3.49 2.58 9.95
N THR A 159 3.48 1.27 10.07
CA THR A 159 4.35 0.51 10.99
C THR A 159 5.11 -0.54 10.23
N PHE A 160 6.38 -0.74 10.60
CA PHE A 160 7.24 -1.82 10.13
C PHE A 160 7.58 -2.72 11.31
N ASN A 161 7.51 -4.06 11.07
CA ASN A 161 7.89 -5.08 12.06
C ASN A 161 9.06 -5.94 11.58
#